data_76ac93ccdce347115b6c4fa1281a868d
#
_entry.id   76ac93ccdce347115b6c4fa1281a868d
#
_cell.length_a   1.000
_cell.length_b   1.000
_cell.length_c   1.000
_cell.angle_alpha   90.00
_cell.angle_beta   90.00
_cell.angle_gamma   90.00
#
_symmetry.space_group_name_H-M   'P 1'
#
loop_
_entity.id
_entity.type
_entity.pdbx_description
1 polymer ?
#
loop_
_entity_poly.entity_id
_entity_poly.type
_entity_poly.pdbx_seq_one_letter_code
_entity_poly.pdbx_strand_id
1 'polypeptide(L)'
;FPVKDHEPVWLLIEWPFGESEPSQFIVTSLPAKMSKKEVVRRYKERYRTEQAYEEMKGELGLDHFEGRRFRGWHHHVSVVLSCYAFIVAERARSFFPSADRSRRYHPLCLAA
;
A
#
# COMPACT_ATOMS: atom_id res chain seq x y z
N PHE A 1 18.26 -18.68 -28.10
CA PHE A 1 17.77 -17.35 -27.65
C PHE A 1 18.92 -16.65 -26.98
N PRO A 2 19.28 -15.41 -27.40
CA PRO A 2 20.28 -14.65 -26.66
C PRO A 2 19.72 -14.35 -25.27
N VAL A 3 20.47 -14.74 -24.24
CA VAL A 3 20.17 -14.34 -22.87
C VAL A 3 20.29 -12.83 -22.84
N LYS A 4 19.18 -12.12 -22.78
CA LYS A 4 19.20 -10.67 -22.52
C LYS A 4 19.80 -10.49 -21.13
N ASP A 5 20.76 -9.57 -20.98
CA ASP A 5 21.28 -9.17 -19.69
C ASP A 5 20.07 -8.88 -18.78
N HIS A 6 19.90 -9.69 -17.75
CA HIS A 6 18.80 -9.51 -16.83
C HIS A 6 19.07 -8.26 -16.00
N GLU A 7 18.14 -7.33 -16.03
CA GLU A 7 18.23 -6.18 -15.14
C GLU A 7 18.27 -6.65 -13.68
N PRO A 8 19.12 -6.04 -12.85
CA PRO A 8 19.21 -6.43 -11.44
C PRO A 8 17.86 -6.17 -10.74
N VAL A 9 17.39 -7.14 -9.99
CA VAL A 9 16.17 -7.06 -9.21
C VAL A 9 16.49 -7.09 -7.72
N TRP A 10 15.63 -6.50 -6.90
CA TRP A 10 15.72 -6.61 -5.46
C TRP A 10 15.00 -7.86 -4.99
N LEU A 11 15.63 -8.60 -4.09
CA LEU A 11 14.99 -9.64 -3.28
C LEU A 11 14.87 -9.11 -1.85
N LEU A 12 13.62 -8.93 -1.38
CA LEU A 12 13.34 -8.61 0.00
C LEU A 12 12.91 -9.89 0.71
N ILE A 13 13.49 -10.11 1.86
CA ILE A 13 13.18 -11.24 2.73
C ILE A 13 12.65 -10.66 4.04
N GLU A 14 11.39 -10.96 4.34
CA GLU A 14 10.80 -10.60 5.62
C GLU A 14 11.04 -11.74 6.62
N TRP A 15 11.82 -11.45 7.65
CA TRP A 15 12.17 -12.41 8.67
C TRP A 15 11.80 -11.86 10.06
N PRO A 16 10.68 -12.30 10.64
CA PRO A 16 10.29 -11.85 11.96
C PRO A 16 11.30 -12.27 13.03
N PHE A 17 11.49 -11.40 14.00
CA PHE A 17 12.43 -11.69 15.09
C PHE A 17 11.95 -12.89 15.91
N GLY A 18 12.82 -13.88 16.10
CA GLY A 18 12.51 -15.11 16.85
C GLY A 18 11.93 -16.27 16.04
N GLU A 19 11.62 -16.06 14.75
CA GLU A 19 11.18 -17.14 13.87
C GLU A 19 12.36 -17.88 13.26
N SER A 20 12.22 -19.20 13.06
CA SER A 20 13.25 -20.05 12.45
C SER A 20 13.30 -19.92 10.94
N GLU A 21 12.22 -19.42 10.32
CA GLU A 21 12.07 -19.32 8.89
C GLU A 21 11.56 -17.93 8.49
N PRO A 22 11.94 -17.42 7.30
CA PRO A 22 11.40 -16.18 6.80
C PRO A 22 9.90 -16.32 6.48
N SER A 23 9.13 -15.28 6.78
CA SER A 23 7.69 -15.25 6.54
C SER A 23 7.34 -15.00 5.08
N GLN A 24 8.19 -14.24 4.36
CA GLN A 24 7.87 -13.83 2.99
C GLN A 24 9.13 -13.52 2.16
N PHE A 25 9.06 -13.90 0.87
CA PHE A 25 10.05 -13.54 -0.14
C PHE A 25 9.38 -12.69 -1.22
N ILE A 26 9.95 -11.51 -1.49
CA ILE A 26 9.39 -10.55 -2.43
C ILE A 26 10.46 -10.15 -3.44
N VAL A 27 10.15 -10.30 -4.72
CA VAL A 27 11.00 -9.82 -5.82
C VAL A 27 10.41 -8.53 -6.38
N THR A 28 11.23 -7.49 -6.56
CA THR A 28 10.79 -6.23 -7.14
C THR A 28 11.80 -5.67 -8.13
N SER A 29 11.31 -5.09 -9.22
CA SER A 29 12.08 -4.46 -10.31
C SER A 29 12.41 -2.98 -10.03
N LEU A 30 12.46 -2.56 -8.78
CA LEU A 30 12.86 -1.21 -8.42
C LEU A 30 14.31 -0.93 -8.84
N PRO A 31 14.67 0.34 -9.18
CA PRO A 31 16.01 0.68 -9.63
C PRO A 31 17.11 0.23 -8.64
N ALA A 32 18.16 -0.41 -9.16
CA ALA A 32 19.27 -0.92 -8.33
C ALA A 32 19.99 0.16 -7.50
N LYS A 33 19.94 1.42 -7.93
CA LYS A 33 20.53 2.56 -7.22
C LYS A 33 19.67 3.07 -6.05
N MET A 34 18.47 2.52 -5.86
CA MET A 34 17.58 2.92 -4.77
C MET A 34 18.14 2.50 -3.42
N SER A 35 17.98 3.34 -2.39
CA SER A 35 18.40 2.98 -1.04
C SER A 35 17.52 1.85 -0.46
N LYS A 36 18.10 0.98 0.36
CA LYS A 36 17.36 -0.12 1.02
C LYS A 36 16.14 0.38 1.79
N LYS A 37 16.25 1.53 2.48
CA LYS A 37 15.16 2.17 3.23
C LYS A 37 14.00 2.55 2.31
N GLU A 38 14.31 3.10 1.14
CA GLU A 38 13.29 3.49 0.16
C GLU A 38 12.60 2.27 -0.47
N VAL A 39 13.34 1.20 -0.75
CA VAL A 39 12.79 -0.06 -1.25
C VAL A 39 11.79 -0.65 -0.25
N VAL A 40 12.15 -0.71 1.02
CA VAL A 40 11.25 -1.19 2.10
C VAL A 40 10.03 -0.27 2.26
N ARG A 41 10.21 1.06 2.16
CA ARG A 41 9.11 2.02 2.22
C ARG A 41 8.09 1.76 1.12
N ARG A 42 8.53 1.61 -0.13
CA ARG A 42 7.67 1.33 -1.28
C ARG A 42 6.97 -0.01 -1.19
N TYR A 43 7.64 -1.01 -0.67
CA TYR A 43 7.00 -2.29 -0.39
C TYR A 43 5.84 -2.15 0.62
N LYS A 44 6.05 -1.41 1.70
CA LYS A 44 5.00 -1.17 2.70
C LYS A 44 3.83 -0.34 2.17
N GLU A 45 4.06 0.54 1.17
CA GLU A 45 2.98 1.27 0.50
C GLU A 45 2.04 0.36 -0.29
N ARG A 46 2.55 -0.75 -0.84
CA ARG A 46 1.72 -1.77 -1.48
C ARG A 46 0.70 -2.38 -0.52
N TYR A 47 1.11 -2.72 0.69
CA TYR A 47 0.20 -3.24 1.71
C TYR A 47 -0.96 -2.28 2.01
N ARG A 48 -0.69 -0.98 2.07
CA ARG A 48 -1.75 0.03 2.26
C ARG A 48 -2.75 0.05 1.11
N THR A 49 -2.28 -0.16 -0.12
CA THR A 49 -3.17 -0.24 -1.29
C THR A 49 -4.05 -1.48 -1.20
N GLU A 50 -3.50 -2.62 -0.85
CA GLU A 50 -4.25 -3.87 -0.66
C GLU A 50 -5.30 -3.71 0.46
N GLN A 51 -4.92 -3.10 1.58
CA GLN A 51 -5.85 -2.79 2.67
C GLN A 51 -6.97 -1.84 2.23
N ALA A 52 -6.66 -0.81 1.45
CA ALA A 52 -7.67 0.09 0.91
C ALA A 52 -8.67 -0.64 -0.01
N TYR A 53 -8.21 -1.58 -0.82
CA TYR A 53 -9.09 -2.42 -1.64
C TYR A 53 -9.99 -3.30 -0.78
N GLU A 54 -9.49 -3.93 0.26
CA GLU A 54 -10.29 -4.74 1.17
C GLU A 54 -11.35 -3.91 1.89
N GLU A 55 -11.01 -2.71 2.36
CA GLU A 55 -11.96 -1.77 2.95
C GLU A 55 -13.04 -1.35 1.93
N MET A 56 -12.66 -1.03 0.70
CA MET A 56 -13.63 -0.66 -0.34
C MET A 56 -14.55 -1.81 -0.73
N LYS A 57 -14.07 -3.05 -0.75
CA LYS A 57 -14.91 -4.22 -1.00
C LYS A 57 -15.86 -4.49 0.17
N GLY A 58 -15.32 -4.57 1.40
CA GLY A 58 -16.09 -4.93 2.58
C GLY A 58 -17.09 -3.86 3.00
N GLU A 59 -16.69 -2.58 3.00
CA GLU A 59 -17.50 -1.49 3.55
C GLU A 59 -18.30 -0.72 2.50
N LEU A 60 -17.79 -0.61 1.28
CA LEU A 60 -18.37 0.22 0.22
C LEU A 60 -18.90 -0.60 -0.98
N GLY A 61 -18.79 -1.92 -0.93
CA GLY A 61 -19.33 -2.81 -1.95
C GLY A 61 -18.70 -2.64 -3.33
N LEU A 62 -17.38 -2.43 -3.39
CA LEU A 62 -16.66 -2.28 -4.67
C LEU A 62 -16.88 -3.47 -5.61
N ASP A 63 -17.02 -4.67 -5.08
CA ASP A 63 -17.23 -5.93 -5.79
C ASP A 63 -18.71 -6.31 -5.98
N HIS A 64 -19.66 -5.51 -5.47
CA HIS A 64 -21.10 -5.77 -5.57
C HIS A 64 -21.75 -5.27 -6.87
N PHE A 65 -20.95 -4.92 -7.88
CA PHE A 65 -21.50 -4.47 -9.15
C PHE A 65 -21.99 -5.65 -10.00
N GLU A 66 -23.30 -5.75 -10.18
CA GLU A 66 -23.94 -6.81 -10.99
C GLU A 66 -24.32 -6.37 -12.42
N GLY A 67 -24.00 -5.15 -12.79
CA GLY A 67 -24.34 -4.59 -14.11
C GLY A 67 -23.46 -5.15 -15.23
N ARG A 68 -24.04 -5.22 -16.46
CA ARG A 68 -23.32 -5.71 -17.65
C ARG A 68 -22.66 -4.60 -18.51
N ARG A 69 -22.96 -3.34 -18.22
CA ARG A 69 -22.49 -2.21 -19.03
C ARG A 69 -21.23 -1.60 -18.45
N PHE A 70 -20.22 -1.42 -19.28
CA PHE A 70 -18.96 -0.79 -18.94
C PHE A 70 -19.13 0.61 -18.33
N ARG A 71 -20.06 1.44 -18.85
CA ARG A 71 -20.37 2.75 -18.26
C ARG A 71 -20.93 2.65 -16.84
N GLY A 72 -21.77 1.65 -16.58
CA GLY A 72 -22.30 1.41 -15.22
C GLY A 72 -21.21 1.02 -14.24
N TRP A 73 -20.28 0.17 -14.68
CA TRP A 73 -19.13 -0.23 -13.89
C TRP A 73 -18.23 0.97 -13.55
N HIS A 74 -17.91 1.82 -14.54
CA HIS A 74 -17.14 3.03 -14.28
C HIS A 74 -17.83 3.98 -13.30
N HIS A 75 -19.14 4.18 -13.44
CA HIS A 75 -19.90 5.00 -12.50
C HIS A 75 -19.83 4.44 -11.09
N HIS A 76 -20.08 3.13 -10.91
CA HIS A 76 -19.99 2.45 -9.63
C HIS A 76 -18.63 2.63 -8.97
N VAL A 77 -17.54 2.30 -9.68
CA VAL A 77 -16.17 2.42 -9.18
C VAL A 77 -15.84 3.88 -8.83
N SER A 78 -16.25 4.85 -9.65
CA SER A 78 -16.02 6.27 -9.37
C SER A 78 -16.72 6.74 -8.09
N VAL A 79 -17.95 6.29 -7.85
CA VAL A 79 -18.68 6.60 -6.62
C VAL A 79 -17.99 5.97 -5.40
N VAL A 80 -17.63 4.69 -5.47
CA VAL A 80 -16.94 4.00 -4.37
C VAL A 80 -15.61 4.68 -4.03
N LEU A 81 -14.80 5.01 -5.03
CA LEU A 81 -13.51 5.70 -4.84
C LEU A 81 -13.72 7.10 -4.22
N SER A 82 -14.74 7.83 -4.65
CA SER A 82 -15.06 9.16 -4.09
C SER A 82 -15.49 9.07 -2.64
N CYS A 83 -16.35 8.10 -2.30
CA CYS A 83 -16.76 7.85 -0.92
C CYS A 83 -15.57 7.45 -0.04
N TYR A 84 -14.71 6.56 -0.53
CA TYR A 84 -13.52 6.14 0.20
C TYR A 84 -12.58 7.31 0.46
N ALA A 85 -12.31 8.13 -0.56
CA ALA A 85 -11.46 9.33 -0.42
C ALA A 85 -12.04 10.32 0.61
N PHE A 86 -13.37 10.50 0.62
CA PHE A 86 -14.04 11.33 1.62
C PHE A 86 -13.86 10.77 3.04
N ILE A 87 -14.09 9.47 3.25
CA ILE A 87 -13.94 8.82 4.55
C ILE A 87 -12.50 8.95 5.06
N VAL A 88 -11.51 8.70 4.19
CA VAL A 88 -10.09 8.84 4.55
C VAL A 88 -9.75 10.29 4.93
N ALA A 89 -10.27 11.27 4.19
CA ALA A 89 -10.08 12.68 4.49
C ALA A 89 -10.70 13.08 5.84
N GLU A 90 -11.91 12.59 6.14
CA GLU A 90 -12.57 12.86 7.42
C GLU A 90 -11.86 12.17 8.60
N ARG A 91 -11.41 10.93 8.42
CA ARG A 91 -10.56 10.24 9.43
C ARG A 91 -9.28 11.05 9.70
N ALA A 92 -8.60 11.54 8.66
CA ALA A 92 -7.41 12.35 8.80
C ALA A 92 -7.68 13.66 9.56
N ARG A 93 -8.80 14.33 9.29
CA ARG A 93 -9.21 15.55 10.02
C ARG A 93 -9.53 15.27 11.48
N SER A 94 -10.19 14.17 11.77
CA SER A 94 -10.59 13.80 13.13
C SER A 94 -9.40 13.38 14.00
N PHE A 95 -8.42 12.70 13.41
CA PHE A 95 -7.21 12.26 14.12
C PHE A 95 -6.15 13.37 14.27
N PHE A 96 -6.18 14.38 13.40
CA PHE A 96 -5.28 15.53 13.47
C PHE A 96 -6.09 16.81 13.54
N PRO A 97 -6.75 17.12 14.68
CA PRO A 97 -7.30 18.46 14.87
C PRO A 97 -6.15 19.46 14.70
N SER A 98 -6.40 20.51 13.95
CA SER A 98 -5.42 21.50 13.44
C SER A 98 -4.73 22.38 14.50
N ALA A 99 -4.54 21.89 15.69
CA ALA A 99 -3.91 22.57 16.82
C ALA A 99 -2.84 21.67 17.46
N ASP A 100 -1.81 21.36 16.77
CA ASP A 100 -0.44 21.34 17.29
C ASP A 100 0.59 20.93 16.21
N ARG A 101 1.13 21.93 15.52
CA ARG A 101 2.33 21.77 14.67
C ARG A 101 3.61 21.51 15.48
N SER A 102 3.53 21.32 16.78
CA SER A 102 4.69 21.16 17.66
C SER A 102 4.96 19.73 18.14
N ARG A 103 4.06 18.76 17.90
CA ARG A 103 4.37 17.38 18.22
C ARG A 103 5.21 16.73 17.14
N ARG A 104 6.52 16.80 17.36
CA ARG A 104 7.56 16.04 16.69
C ARG A 104 7.14 14.58 16.58
N TYR A 105 7.14 14.08 15.36
CA TYR A 105 7.12 12.65 15.10
C TYR A 105 8.24 11.99 15.90
N HIS A 106 7.88 11.18 16.87
CA HIS A 106 8.83 10.20 17.42
C HIS A 106 9.07 9.17 16.32
N PRO A 107 10.30 9.06 15.79
CA PRO A 107 10.61 7.96 14.89
C PRO A 107 10.50 6.68 15.71
N LEU A 108 9.61 5.78 15.30
CA LEU A 108 9.63 4.40 15.76
C LEU A 108 11.05 3.89 15.54
N CYS A 109 11.75 3.57 16.62
CA CYS A 109 13.05 2.92 16.60
C CYS A 109 12.92 1.65 15.74
N LEU A 110 13.48 1.68 14.56
CA LEU A 110 13.88 0.49 13.85
C LEU A 110 15.17 0.03 14.51
N ALA A 111 15.07 -0.89 15.48
CA ALA A 111 16.23 -1.67 15.90
C ALA A 111 16.67 -2.49 14.68
N ALA A 112 17.94 -2.33 14.36
CA ALA A 112 18.66 -3.09 13.35
C ALA A 112 18.71 -4.57 13.71
#